data_d929491e749f6a3dfa9da1316b1ea1ad
#
_entry.id   d929491e749f6a3dfa9da1316b1ea1ad
#
_cell.length_a   1.000
_cell.length_b   1.000
_cell.length_c   1.000
_cell.angle_alpha   90.00
_cell.angle_beta   90.00
_cell.angle_gamma   90.00
#
_symmetry.space_group_name_H-M   'P 1'
#
loop_
_entity.id
_entity.type
_entity.pdbx_description
1 polymer ?
#
loop_
_entity_poly.entity_id
_entity_poly.type
_entity_poly.pdbx_seq_one_letter_code
_entity_poly.pdbx_strand_id
1 'polypeptide(L)'
;FVAGGVTGDVVEAQIVEDGASFSRATVTEVLELSPSRVDSPCPFVGVCGGCPWGNLSREAQLAAKEENLRSSLKRIGKFDDDAIARLVQPIRATRDDWGYRNKIELAPTVQNGRFRLGMHGRDPQQIIHVDACPLFEKKFPRAIKAVSGALGFLGNSHDLSLERVGIRASRRTRALEVALWTPTG
;
A
#
# COMPACT_ATOMS: atom_id res chain seq x y z
N PHE A 1 2.26 12.15 -15.51
CA PHE A 1 2.16 11.08 -14.48
C PHE A 1 1.08 10.11 -14.90
N VAL A 2 1.42 8.81 -14.98
CA VAL A 2 0.48 7.76 -15.42
C VAL A 2 0.24 6.80 -14.26
N ALA A 3 -1.02 6.66 -13.84
CA ALA A 3 -1.41 5.74 -12.78
C ALA A 3 -1.86 4.39 -13.36
N GLY A 4 -1.43 3.27 -12.75
CA GLY A 4 -1.84 1.92 -13.13
C GLY A 4 -0.86 1.16 -14.02
N GLY A 5 0.14 1.85 -14.59
CA GLY A 5 1.21 1.22 -15.36
C GLY A 5 2.37 0.76 -14.48
N VAL A 6 3.20 -0.10 -15.04
CA VAL A 6 4.51 -0.51 -14.55
C VAL A 6 5.55 -0.03 -15.56
N THR A 7 6.72 0.38 -15.07
CA THR A 7 7.80 0.81 -15.96
C THR A 7 8.11 -0.26 -17.01
N GLY A 8 8.05 0.14 -18.29
CA GLY A 8 8.25 -0.75 -19.44
C GLY A 8 6.97 -1.32 -20.03
N ASP A 9 5.79 -1.07 -19.44
CA ASP A 9 4.53 -1.37 -20.12
C ASP A 9 4.32 -0.46 -21.33
N VAL A 10 3.68 -0.97 -22.39
CA VAL A 10 3.03 -0.16 -23.42
C VAL A 10 1.54 -0.11 -23.11
N VAL A 11 1.01 1.10 -22.95
CA VAL A 11 -0.35 1.27 -22.44
C VAL A 11 -1.17 2.27 -23.25
N GLU A 12 -2.48 2.09 -23.26
CA GLU A 12 -3.43 3.16 -23.50
C GLU A 12 -3.76 3.83 -22.16
N ALA A 13 -3.82 5.16 -22.16
CA ALA A 13 -4.12 5.91 -20.96
C ALA A 13 -5.01 7.11 -21.26
N GLN A 14 -5.99 7.34 -20.39
CA GLN A 14 -6.86 8.50 -20.45
C GLN A 14 -6.23 9.64 -19.62
N ILE A 15 -6.09 10.80 -20.23
CA ILE A 15 -5.73 12.03 -19.51
C ILE A 15 -6.92 12.43 -18.62
N VAL A 16 -6.67 12.53 -17.32
CA VAL A 16 -7.68 12.90 -16.32
C VAL A 16 -7.47 14.34 -15.80
N GLU A 17 -6.29 14.88 -15.98
CA GLU A 17 -5.93 16.24 -15.64
C GLU A 17 -4.85 16.73 -16.61
N ASP A 18 -5.06 17.85 -17.25
CA ASP A 18 -4.10 18.46 -18.15
C ASP A 18 -3.70 19.84 -17.64
N GLY A 19 -2.45 20.03 -17.32
CA GLY A 19 -1.89 21.24 -16.75
C GLY A 19 -0.74 21.80 -17.58
N ALA A 20 -0.38 23.05 -17.33
CA ALA A 20 0.66 23.76 -18.08
C ALA A 20 2.05 23.13 -17.97
N SER A 21 2.38 22.41 -16.90
CA SER A 21 3.71 21.84 -16.64
C SER A 21 3.73 20.31 -16.60
N PHE A 22 2.59 19.67 -16.37
CA PHE A 22 2.45 18.22 -16.38
C PHE A 22 0.99 17.83 -16.57
N SER A 23 0.76 16.62 -17.07
CA SER A 23 -0.56 15.99 -17.14
C SER A 23 -0.61 14.75 -16.26
N ARG A 24 -1.82 14.39 -15.79
CA ARG A 24 -2.10 13.12 -15.12
C ARG A 24 -2.96 12.25 -16.01
N ALA A 25 -2.64 10.98 -16.06
CA ALA A 25 -3.38 10.00 -16.83
C ALA A 25 -3.61 8.72 -16.01
N THR A 26 -4.63 7.99 -16.38
CA THR A 26 -4.91 6.65 -15.83
C THR A 26 -4.88 5.64 -16.97
N VAL A 27 -4.18 4.53 -16.77
CA VAL A 27 -4.13 3.42 -17.73
C VAL A 27 -5.53 2.86 -17.89
N THR A 28 -5.97 2.76 -19.16
CA THR A 28 -7.22 2.13 -19.55
C THR A 28 -6.99 0.72 -20.06
N GLU A 29 -5.86 0.47 -20.73
CA GLU A 29 -5.46 -0.82 -21.23
C GLU A 29 -3.94 -0.97 -21.22
N VAL A 30 -3.46 -2.20 -20.96
CA VAL A 30 -2.04 -2.55 -21.11
C VAL A 30 -1.92 -3.37 -22.39
N LEU A 31 -1.29 -2.76 -23.41
CA LEU A 31 -1.11 -3.37 -24.73
C LEU A 31 0.05 -4.39 -24.74
N GLU A 32 1.16 -4.03 -24.10
CA GLU A 32 2.32 -4.91 -23.93
C GLU A 32 2.79 -4.88 -22.49
N LEU A 33 2.93 -6.06 -21.90
CA LEU A 33 3.37 -6.20 -20.52
C LEU A 33 4.89 -6.01 -20.41
N SER A 34 5.31 -5.20 -19.46
CA SER A 34 6.71 -5.12 -19.06
C SER A 34 7.22 -6.49 -18.56
N PRO A 35 8.45 -6.89 -18.88
CA PRO A 35 9.09 -8.07 -18.28
C PRO A 35 9.27 -7.96 -16.75
N SER A 36 9.18 -6.74 -16.21
CA SER A 36 9.21 -6.49 -14.77
C SER A 36 7.83 -6.52 -14.10
N ARG A 37 6.76 -6.71 -14.86
CA ARG A 37 5.42 -6.88 -14.31
C ARG A 37 5.25 -8.28 -13.75
N VAL A 38 4.63 -8.36 -12.56
CA VAL A 38 4.32 -9.63 -11.90
C VAL A 38 2.87 -9.63 -11.43
N ASP A 39 2.30 -10.82 -11.30
CA ASP A 39 1.02 -11.00 -10.64
C ASP A 39 1.18 -10.78 -9.14
N SER A 40 0.38 -9.88 -8.60
CA SER A 40 0.38 -9.59 -7.18
C SER A 40 -0.45 -10.61 -6.41
N PRO A 41 0.02 -11.10 -5.25
CA PRO A 41 -0.81 -11.92 -4.36
C PRO A 41 -1.93 -11.10 -3.69
N CYS A 42 -1.94 -9.77 -3.85
CA CYS A 42 -2.96 -8.90 -3.31
C CYS A 42 -4.00 -8.54 -4.38
N PRO A 43 -5.28 -8.91 -4.21
CA PRO A 43 -6.32 -8.60 -5.20
C PRO A 43 -6.68 -7.10 -5.22
N PHE A 44 -6.19 -6.31 -4.27
CA PHE A 44 -6.49 -4.90 -4.15
C PHE A 44 -5.42 -3.97 -4.73
N VAL A 45 -4.40 -4.52 -5.39
CA VAL A 45 -3.42 -3.70 -6.10
C VAL A 45 -4.12 -2.90 -7.19
N GLY A 46 -3.80 -1.62 -7.25
CA GLY A 46 -4.45 -0.70 -8.19
C GLY A 46 -5.62 0.08 -7.60
N VAL A 47 -6.31 -0.44 -6.59
CA VAL A 47 -7.42 0.25 -5.91
C VAL A 47 -7.07 0.67 -4.49
N CYS A 48 -6.38 -0.19 -3.73
CA CYS A 48 -5.84 0.16 -2.40
C CYS A 48 -4.63 1.07 -2.54
N GLY A 49 -4.56 2.14 -1.74
CA GLY A 49 -3.45 3.10 -1.72
C GLY A 49 -2.15 2.58 -1.10
N GLY A 50 -2.16 1.39 -0.49
CA GLY A 50 -1.05 0.89 0.33
C GLY A 50 0.15 0.32 -0.45
N CYS A 51 -0.04 -0.14 -1.69
CA CYS A 51 0.98 -0.85 -2.46
C CYS A 51 1.01 -0.40 -3.93
N PRO A 52 1.50 0.82 -4.24
CA PRO A 52 1.49 1.33 -5.61
C PRO A 52 2.35 0.50 -6.57
N TRP A 53 3.32 -0.26 -6.06
CA TRP A 53 4.24 -1.10 -6.84
C TRP A 53 3.97 -2.60 -6.65
N GLY A 54 2.76 -2.98 -6.26
CA GLY A 54 2.42 -4.38 -6.00
C GLY A 54 2.51 -5.30 -7.22
N ASN A 55 2.46 -4.75 -8.43
CA ASN A 55 2.60 -5.48 -9.71
C ASN A 55 4.03 -5.42 -10.28
N LEU A 56 4.98 -4.79 -9.58
CA LEU A 56 6.36 -4.68 -10.03
C LEU A 56 7.20 -5.78 -9.38
N SER A 57 8.07 -6.42 -10.14
CA SER A 57 8.99 -7.43 -9.61
C SER A 57 9.86 -6.84 -8.49
N ARG A 58 10.30 -7.70 -7.59
CA ARG A 58 11.15 -7.29 -6.46
C ARG A 58 12.43 -6.60 -6.93
N GLU A 59 13.09 -7.16 -7.92
CA GLU A 59 14.33 -6.64 -8.49
C GLU A 59 14.10 -5.23 -9.03
N ALA A 60 13.03 -5.04 -9.78
CA ALA A 60 12.67 -3.73 -10.32
C ALA A 60 12.26 -2.72 -9.23
N GLN A 61 11.57 -3.17 -8.17
CA GLN A 61 11.27 -2.33 -7.01
C GLN A 61 12.54 -1.85 -6.29
N LEU A 62 13.53 -2.74 -6.11
CA LEU A 62 14.80 -2.40 -5.46
C LEU A 62 15.59 -1.43 -6.33
N ALA A 63 15.70 -1.69 -7.63
CA ALA A 63 16.38 -0.81 -8.58
C ALA A 63 15.74 0.59 -8.60
N ALA A 64 14.41 0.68 -8.66
CA ALA A 64 13.70 1.95 -8.65
C ALA A 64 13.90 2.74 -7.35
N LYS A 65 13.95 2.06 -6.20
CA LYS A 65 14.22 2.71 -4.89
C LYS A 65 15.64 3.27 -4.82
N GLU A 66 16.63 2.51 -5.31
CA GLU A 66 18.01 2.96 -5.37
C GLU A 66 18.17 4.16 -6.31
N GLU A 67 17.58 4.08 -7.50
CA GLU A 67 17.59 5.18 -8.46
C GLU A 67 16.90 6.44 -7.92
N ASN A 68 15.77 6.31 -7.23
CA ASN A 68 15.11 7.43 -6.58
C ASN A 68 16.00 8.11 -5.53
N LEU A 69 16.77 7.34 -4.75
CA LEU A 69 17.72 7.87 -3.79
C LEU A 69 18.84 8.64 -4.51
N ARG A 70 19.48 8.04 -5.53
CA ARG A 70 20.54 8.65 -6.32
C ARG A 70 20.07 9.96 -6.98
N SER A 71 18.92 9.91 -7.63
CA SER A 71 18.30 11.07 -8.26
C SER A 71 17.97 12.18 -7.26
N SER A 72 17.52 11.84 -6.05
CA SER A 72 17.24 12.83 -4.99
C SER A 72 18.52 13.48 -4.47
N LEU A 73 19.58 12.70 -4.25
CA LEU A 73 20.89 13.24 -3.87
C LEU A 73 21.44 14.18 -4.94
N LYS A 74 21.31 13.83 -6.22
CA LYS A 74 21.76 14.66 -7.32
C LYS A 74 20.96 15.95 -7.46
N ARG A 75 19.62 15.84 -7.55
CA ARG A 75 18.77 16.99 -7.88
C ARG A 75 18.53 17.92 -6.70
N ILE A 76 18.29 17.36 -5.52
CA ILE A 76 17.94 18.10 -4.30
C ILE A 76 19.19 18.35 -3.48
N GLY A 77 19.96 17.30 -3.21
CA GLY A 77 21.19 17.36 -2.41
C GLY A 77 22.36 18.03 -3.11
N LYS A 78 22.30 18.19 -4.45
CA LYS A 78 23.36 18.78 -5.29
C LYS A 78 24.72 18.06 -5.20
N PHE A 79 24.69 16.76 -4.84
CA PHE A 79 25.89 15.92 -4.88
C PHE A 79 26.28 15.62 -6.33
N ASP A 80 27.58 15.57 -6.60
CA ASP A 80 28.12 15.09 -7.87
C ASP A 80 28.04 13.56 -8.00
N ASP A 81 28.22 13.05 -9.20
CA ASP A 81 28.09 11.62 -9.49
C ASP A 81 29.16 10.78 -8.76
N ASP A 82 30.37 11.31 -8.55
CA ASP A 82 31.44 10.62 -7.83
C ASP A 82 31.12 10.51 -6.34
N ALA A 83 30.59 11.57 -5.74
CA ALA A 83 30.13 11.53 -4.36
C ALA A 83 28.98 10.53 -4.18
N ILE A 84 28.01 10.53 -5.10
CA ILE A 84 26.87 9.59 -5.07
C ILE A 84 27.39 8.16 -5.21
N ALA A 85 28.32 7.87 -6.11
CA ALA A 85 28.90 6.55 -6.29
C ALA A 85 29.61 6.04 -5.03
N ARG A 86 30.28 6.93 -4.29
CA ARG A 86 30.94 6.56 -3.01
C ARG A 86 29.97 6.38 -1.85
N LEU A 87 28.91 7.19 -1.78
CA LEU A 87 27.99 7.24 -0.63
C LEU A 87 26.88 6.20 -0.72
N VAL A 88 26.34 5.96 -1.92
CA VAL A 88 25.21 5.07 -2.10
C VAL A 88 25.67 3.63 -2.27
N GLN A 89 25.49 2.86 -1.21
CA GLN A 89 25.74 1.42 -1.23
C GLN A 89 24.54 0.69 -1.88
N PRO A 90 24.77 -0.53 -2.44
CA PRO A 90 23.69 -1.35 -2.96
C PRO A 90 22.58 -1.55 -1.94
N ILE A 91 21.33 -1.47 -2.40
CA ILE A 91 20.17 -1.63 -1.52
C ILE A 91 20.13 -3.02 -0.90
N ARG A 92 19.93 -3.08 0.41
CA ARG A 92 19.74 -4.34 1.12
C ARG A 92 18.29 -4.78 1.04
N ALA A 93 18.06 -5.89 0.36
CA ALA A 93 16.75 -6.50 0.28
C ALA A 93 16.33 -7.13 1.61
N THR A 94 15.04 -7.08 1.93
CA THR A 94 14.45 -7.86 3.02
C THR A 94 14.43 -9.35 2.65
N ARG A 95 14.32 -10.23 3.63
CA ARG A 95 14.21 -11.68 3.39
C ARG A 95 12.90 -12.04 2.68
N ASP A 96 11.80 -11.45 3.14
CA ASP A 96 10.46 -11.72 2.64
C ASP A 96 9.91 -10.50 1.90
N ASP A 97 9.22 -10.69 0.79
CA ASP A 97 8.56 -9.65 0.01
C ASP A 97 7.19 -9.31 0.61
N TRP A 98 6.57 -10.29 1.22
CA TRP A 98 5.24 -10.23 1.83
C TRP A 98 5.26 -10.76 3.26
N GLY A 99 4.26 -10.38 4.05
CA GLY A 99 4.12 -10.86 5.42
C GLY A 99 5.16 -10.31 6.40
N TYR A 100 5.83 -9.22 6.07
CA TYR A 100 6.87 -8.61 6.91
C TYR A 100 6.35 -7.54 7.86
N ARG A 101 5.18 -6.97 7.58
CA ARG A 101 4.61 -5.86 8.35
C ARG A 101 3.95 -6.39 9.62
N ASN A 102 4.40 -5.91 10.77
CA ASN A 102 3.86 -6.31 12.07
C ASN A 102 2.74 -5.41 12.58
N LYS A 103 2.45 -4.29 11.92
CA LYS A 103 1.38 -3.35 12.27
C LYS A 103 0.59 -2.98 11.02
N ILE A 104 -0.73 -2.88 11.16
CA ILE A 104 -1.63 -2.36 10.14
C ILE A 104 -2.63 -1.42 10.82
N GLU A 105 -2.99 -0.34 10.13
CA GLU A 105 -4.04 0.58 10.53
C GLU A 105 -5.15 0.54 9.49
N LEU A 106 -6.38 0.49 9.97
CA LEU A 106 -7.58 0.30 9.19
C LEU A 106 -8.58 1.41 9.52
N ALA A 107 -9.31 1.84 8.51
CA ALA A 107 -10.42 2.76 8.66
C ALA A 107 -11.73 1.98 8.83
N PRO A 108 -12.60 2.37 9.79
CA PRO A 108 -13.95 1.85 9.87
C PRO A 108 -14.79 2.36 8.69
N THR A 109 -15.70 1.53 8.23
CA THR A 109 -16.66 1.88 7.18
C THR A 109 -17.94 1.09 7.37
N VAL A 110 -19.04 1.57 6.78
CA VAL A 110 -20.29 0.82 6.74
C VAL A 110 -20.62 0.49 5.27
N GLN A 111 -20.72 -0.78 4.97
CA GLN A 111 -21.10 -1.27 3.65
C GLN A 111 -22.32 -2.17 3.76
N ASN A 112 -23.35 -1.85 2.98
CA ASN A 112 -24.64 -2.57 3.01
C ASN A 112 -25.23 -2.70 4.44
N GLY A 113 -25.16 -1.62 5.22
CA GLY A 113 -25.63 -1.57 6.60
C GLY A 113 -24.81 -2.38 7.61
N ARG A 114 -23.61 -2.86 7.23
CA ARG A 114 -22.74 -3.64 8.10
C ARG A 114 -21.42 -2.92 8.34
N PHE A 115 -21.00 -2.90 9.58
CA PHE A 115 -19.67 -2.44 9.95
C PHE A 115 -18.57 -3.30 9.29
N ARG A 116 -17.57 -2.63 8.73
CA ARG A 116 -16.41 -3.24 8.10
C ARG A 116 -15.16 -2.45 8.44
N LEU A 117 -14.02 -3.09 8.29
CA LEU A 117 -12.72 -2.44 8.29
C LEU A 117 -12.15 -2.44 6.87
N GLY A 118 -11.44 -1.37 6.53
CA GLY A 118 -10.84 -1.24 5.22
C GLY A 118 -9.56 -0.41 5.22
N MET A 119 -8.98 -0.30 4.06
CA MET A 119 -7.82 0.53 3.77
C MET A 119 -8.25 1.73 2.94
N HIS A 120 -7.58 2.86 3.10
CA HIS A 120 -7.77 3.97 2.18
C HIS A 120 -7.39 3.56 0.76
N GLY A 121 -8.24 3.91 -0.18
CA GLY A 121 -8.01 3.72 -1.61
C GLY A 121 -6.93 4.67 -2.15
N ARG A 122 -6.77 4.69 -3.46
CA ARG A 122 -5.99 5.73 -4.14
C ARG A 122 -6.62 7.11 -3.97
N ASP A 123 -7.94 7.17 -3.99
CA ASP A 123 -8.69 8.29 -3.46
C ASP A 123 -8.77 8.12 -1.93
N PRO A 124 -8.18 9.04 -1.13
CA PRO A 124 -8.17 8.94 0.32
C PRO A 124 -9.55 8.92 0.97
N GLN A 125 -10.57 9.43 0.28
CA GLN A 125 -11.96 9.41 0.77
C GLN A 125 -12.63 8.05 0.61
N GLN A 126 -12.11 7.22 -0.31
CA GLN A 126 -12.63 5.89 -0.54
C GLN A 126 -12.01 4.88 0.43
N ILE A 127 -12.84 4.14 1.14
CA ILE A 127 -12.39 3.02 1.97
C ILE A 127 -12.66 1.71 1.25
N ILE A 128 -11.60 0.96 0.99
CA ILE A 128 -11.64 -0.36 0.37
C ILE A 128 -11.72 -1.40 1.45
N HIS A 129 -12.84 -2.11 1.54
CA HIS A 129 -12.97 -3.21 2.49
C HIS A 129 -11.95 -4.31 2.21
N VAL A 130 -11.26 -4.77 3.26
CA VAL A 130 -10.25 -5.82 3.17
C VAL A 130 -10.43 -6.82 4.32
N ASP A 131 -10.47 -8.10 4.00
CA ASP A 131 -10.49 -9.19 5.00
C ASP A 131 -9.07 -9.66 5.37
N ALA A 132 -8.10 -9.39 4.48
CA ALA A 132 -6.71 -9.75 4.65
C ALA A 132 -5.79 -8.77 3.92
N CYS A 133 -4.56 -8.63 4.39
CA CYS A 133 -3.51 -7.87 3.71
C CYS A 133 -2.25 -8.75 3.61
N PRO A 134 -1.77 -9.08 2.41
CA PRO A 134 -0.58 -9.92 2.24
C PRO A 134 0.70 -9.33 2.84
N LEU A 135 0.77 -8.01 3.07
CA LEU A 135 1.90 -7.40 3.77
C LEU A 135 1.90 -7.68 5.27
N PHE A 136 0.71 -7.93 5.87
CA PHE A 136 0.62 -8.15 7.30
C PHE A 136 1.20 -9.50 7.69
N GLU A 137 1.61 -9.63 8.95
CA GLU A 137 2.26 -10.81 9.52
C GLU A 137 1.57 -12.12 9.16
N LYS A 138 2.24 -12.97 8.40
CA LYS A 138 1.70 -14.22 7.84
C LYS A 138 1.24 -15.25 8.87
N LYS A 139 1.68 -15.13 10.13
CA LYS A 139 1.19 -15.99 11.23
C LYS A 139 -0.23 -15.67 11.67
N PHE A 140 -0.76 -14.51 11.25
CA PHE A 140 -2.10 -14.04 11.61
C PHE A 140 -2.96 -13.71 10.38
N PRO A 141 -3.15 -14.64 9.45
CA PRO A 141 -3.80 -14.35 8.16
C PRO A 141 -5.26 -13.91 8.28
N ARG A 142 -5.92 -14.25 9.41
CA ARG A 142 -7.32 -13.91 9.67
C ARG A 142 -7.52 -12.75 10.65
N ALA A 143 -6.45 -12.07 11.08
CA ALA A 143 -6.53 -11.05 12.11
C ALA A 143 -7.49 -9.92 11.74
N ILE A 144 -7.39 -9.39 10.52
CA ILE A 144 -8.25 -8.30 10.05
C ILE A 144 -9.72 -8.74 10.05
N LYS A 145 -10.01 -9.90 9.47
CA LYS A 145 -11.37 -10.45 9.41
C LYS A 145 -11.95 -10.70 10.81
N ALA A 146 -11.15 -11.23 11.72
CA ALA A 146 -11.59 -11.51 13.10
C ALA A 146 -11.91 -10.23 13.86
N VAL A 147 -11.01 -9.22 13.78
CA VAL A 147 -11.22 -7.91 14.41
C VAL A 147 -12.42 -7.19 13.81
N SER A 148 -12.54 -7.20 12.47
CA SER A 148 -13.68 -6.61 11.76
C SER A 148 -15.01 -7.27 12.18
N GLY A 149 -15.01 -8.59 12.34
CA GLY A 149 -16.19 -9.34 12.79
C GLY A 149 -16.59 -9.03 14.24
N ALA A 150 -15.60 -8.98 15.15
CA ALA A 150 -15.83 -8.63 16.55
C ALA A 150 -16.38 -7.19 16.70
N LEU A 151 -15.75 -6.22 16.04
CA LEU A 151 -16.20 -4.83 16.05
C LEU A 151 -17.54 -4.66 15.34
N GLY A 152 -17.80 -5.45 14.27
CA GLY A 152 -19.08 -5.47 13.59
C GLY A 152 -20.23 -6.00 14.50
N PHE A 153 -19.95 -7.00 15.31
CA PHE A 153 -20.92 -7.50 16.30
C PHE A 153 -21.23 -6.43 17.35
N LEU A 154 -20.22 -5.76 17.89
CA LEU A 154 -20.39 -4.67 18.86
C LEU A 154 -21.08 -3.46 18.23
N GLY A 155 -20.67 -3.05 17.02
CA GLY A 155 -21.21 -1.89 16.32
C GLY A 155 -22.63 -2.05 15.78
N ASN A 156 -23.15 -3.27 15.67
CA ASN A 156 -24.56 -3.50 15.36
C ASN A 156 -25.50 -3.16 16.56
N SER A 157 -24.95 -3.17 17.78
CA SER A 157 -25.71 -2.89 19.01
C SER A 157 -25.39 -1.51 19.60
N HIS A 158 -24.25 -0.94 19.26
CA HIS A 158 -23.77 0.32 19.82
C HIS A 158 -23.04 1.14 18.75
N ASP A 159 -23.19 2.46 18.77
CA ASP A 159 -22.32 3.34 17.99
C ASP A 159 -20.91 3.32 18.62
N LEU A 160 -19.96 2.75 17.92
CA LEU A 160 -18.60 2.67 18.39
C LEU A 160 -17.80 3.96 18.15
N SER A 161 -18.33 4.88 17.31
CA SER A 161 -17.69 6.15 16.95
C SER A 161 -16.18 6.02 16.66
N LEU A 162 -15.80 4.95 15.94
CA LEU A 162 -14.39 4.66 15.67
C LEU A 162 -13.87 5.50 14.51
N GLU A 163 -12.71 6.12 14.69
CA GLU A 163 -11.97 6.80 13.63
C GLU A 163 -10.92 5.91 12.97
N ARG A 164 -10.31 5.02 13.76
CA ARG A 164 -9.21 4.17 13.30
C ARG A 164 -9.09 2.92 14.17
N VAL A 165 -8.64 1.84 13.55
CA VAL A 165 -8.35 0.57 14.23
C VAL A 165 -6.93 0.13 13.86
N GLY A 166 -6.08 -0.04 14.86
CA GLY A 166 -4.74 -0.59 14.69
C GLY A 166 -4.67 -2.04 15.13
N ILE A 167 -4.01 -2.88 14.35
CA ILE A 167 -3.71 -4.26 14.72
C ILE A 167 -2.20 -4.43 14.69
N ARG A 168 -1.62 -4.87 15.78
CA ARG A 168 -0.19 -5.14 15.91
C ARG A 168 0.05 -6.60 16.27
N ALA A 169 0.93 -7.26 15.51
CA ALA A 169 1.31 -8.65 15.74
C ALA A 169 2.70 -8.73 16.37
N SER A 170 2.87 -9.60 17.35
CA SER A 170 4.16 -9.94 17.94
C SER A 170 4.58 -11.34 17.48
N ARG A 171 5.67 -11.41 16.72
CA ARG A 171 6.27 -12.70 16.31
C ARG A 171 6.81 -13.50 17.49
N ARG A 172 7.31 -12.78 18.50
CA ARG A 172 7.94 -13.39 19.70
C ARG A 172 6.91 -14.01 20.62
N THR A 173 5.87 -13.24 20.98
CA THR A 173 4.85 -13.69 21.94
C THR A 173 3.67 -14.40 21.28
N ARG A 174 3.57 -14.36 19.93
CA ARG A 174 2.43 -14.84 19.15
C ARG A 174 1.09 -14.22 19.60
N ALA A 175 1.15 -12.97 20.03
CA ALA A 175 0.01 -12.20 20.47
C ALA A 175 -0.39 -11.14 19.43
N LEU A 176 -1.65 -10.74 19.47
CA LEU A 176 -2.17 -9.57 18.77
C LEU A 176 -2.57 -8.52 19.80
N GLU A 177 -2.26 -7.27 19.47
CA GLU A 177 -2.75 -6.08 20.15
C GLU A 177 -3.71 -5.36 19.19
N VAL A 178 -4.85 -4.95 19.68
CA VAL A 178 -5.83 -4.16 18.94
C VAL A 178 -6.00 -2.82 19.65
N ALA A 179 -5.72 -1.75 18.96
CA ALA A 179 -5.91 -0.39 19.43
C ALA A 179 -7.08 0.27 18.68
N LEU A 180 -7.93 0.93 19.43
CA LEU A 180 -9.12 1.62 18.93
C LEU A 180 -8.96 3.12 19.20
N TRP A 181 -9.20 3.93 18.19
CA TRP A 181 -9.22 5.39 18.33
C TRP A 181 -10.65 5.88 18.12
N THR A 182 -11.10 6.67 19.08
CA THR A 182 -12.40 7.36 19.04
C THR A 182 -12.15 8.86 19.06
N PRO A 183 -13.09 9.68 18.60
CA PRO A 183 -13.03 11.13 18.79
C PRO A 183 -12.82 11.44 20.28
N THR A 184 -11.97 12.40 20.57
CA THR A 184 -11.89 13.00 21.90
C THR A 184 -13.15 13.80 22.14
N GLY A 185 -13.94 13.39 23.11
CA GLY A 185 -15.13 14.13 23.54
C GLY A 185 -14.78 15.47 24.17
#